data_3de7be65e40fb8467113bfbab6dabb51
#
_entry.id   3de7be65e40fb8467113bfbab6dabb51
#
_cell.length_a   1.000
_cell.length_b   1.000
_cell.length_c   1.000
_cell.angle_alpha   90.00
_cell.angle_beta   90.00
_cell.angle_gamma   90.00
#
_symmetry.space_group_name_H-M   'P 1'
#
loop_
_entity.id
_entity.type
_entity.pdbx_description
1 polymer ?
#
loop_
_entity_poly.entity_id
_entity_poly.type
_entity_poly.pdbx_seq_one_letter_code
_entity_poly.pdbx_strand_id
1 'polypeptide(L)'
;MSGSVSMGSAAGNHAERWRWLLYVALAIVGALLTFVGARAQQKATDDATFRKLIDSYCAAWSTGNADAPAKFYAKEEGLVFYDVAPFSYHSWKEYHDGVQKEFLEGASEIKLTAGKDLKVNRRGMIAWMTVPMHLMEKSKDGKTTEMELRYTGIWEKRGANWVLVHEHLSTPAAGS
;
A
#
# COMPACT_ATOMS: atom_id res chain seq x y z
N MET A 1 5.50 -60.89 -61.03
CA MET A 1 5.82 -59.53 -60.59
C MET A 1 5.13 -59.31 -59.28
N SER A 2 5.85 -59.48 -58.15
CA SER A 2 5.32 -59.37 -56.81
C SER A 2 5.81 -58.03 -56.23
N GLY A 3 4.87 -57.12 -55.99
CA GLY A 3 5.14 -55.85 -55.37
C GLY A 3 4.94 -55.92 -53.88
N SER A 4 6.01 -55.85 -53.12
CA SER A 4 5.97 -55.72 -51.65
C SER A 4 5.63 -54.26 -51.26
N VAL A 5 4.49 -54.05 -50.65
CA VAL A 5 4.13 -52.77 -50.02
C VAL A 5 4.77 -52.71 -48.63
N SER A 6 5.73 -51.83 -48.49
CA SER A 6 6.36 -51.52 -47.19
C SER A 6 5.39 -50.74 -46.32
N MET A 7 4.89 -51.31 -45.24
CA MET A 7 4.20 -50.63 -44.15
C MET A 7 5.19 -49.88 -43.30
N GLY A 8 5.51 -48.64 -43.65
CA GLY A 8 6.40 -47.75 -42.87
C GLY A 8 5.67 -47.19 -41.66
N SER A 9 6.13 -47.62 -40.50
CA SER A 9 6.25 -47.02 -39.18
C SER A 9 5.42 -45.80 -38.84
N ALA A 10 4.19 -46.00 -38.41
CA ALA A 10 3.36 -44.97 -37.75
C ALA A 10 3.69 -44.86 -36.22
N ALA A 11 4.43 -45.80 -35.65
CA ALA A 11 4.71 -45.86 -34.21
C ALA A 11 5.74 -44.82 -33.71
N GLY A 12 6.68 -44.39 -34.59
CA GLY A 12 7.72 -43.42 -34.20
C GLY A 12 7.17 -42.00 -33.88
N ASN A 13 6.13 -41.60 -34.57
CA ASN A 13 5.57 -40.26 -34.43
C ASN A 13 4.81 -40.00 -33.10
N HIS A 14 4.25 -41.04 -32.47
CA HIS A 14 3.52 -40.90 -31.23
C HIS A 14 4.47 -40.68 -30.02
N ALA A 15 5.54 -41.40 -29.90
CA ALA A 15 6.49 -41.29 -28.79
C ALA A 15 7.20 -39.90 -28.79
N GLU A 16 7.55 -39.38 -29.97
CA GLU A 16 8.13 -38.03 -30.08
C GLU A 16 7.14 -36.93 -29.72
N ARG A 17 5.88 -37.06 -30.14
CA ARG A 17 4.83 -36.09 -29.79
C ARG A 17 4.58 -36.01 -28.27
N TRP A 18 4.57 -37.18 -27.58
CA TRP A 18 4.43 -37.22 -26.12
C TRP A 18 5.61 -36.59 -25.40
N ARG A 19 6.83 -36.79 -25.90
CA ARG A 19 8.03 -36.15 -25.36
C ARG A 19 7.97 -34.66 -25.48
N TRP A 20 7.57 -34.12 -26.62
CA TRP A 20 7.36 -32.66 -26.85
C TRP A 20 6.28 -32.09 -25.92
N LEU A 21 5.16 -32.78 -25.75
CA LEU A 21 4.11 -32.37 -24.82
C LEU A 21 4.62 -32.33 -23.36
N LEU A 22 5.43 -33.27 -22.94
CA LEU A 22 6.07 -33.29 -21.62
C LEU A 22 7.01 -32.08 -21.43
N TYR A 23 7.85 -31.76 -22.43
CA TYR A 23 8.74 -30.58 -22.35
C TYR A 23 7.97 -29.28 -22.31
N VAL A 24 6.90 -29.15 -23.10
CA VAL A 24 6.04 -27.97 -23.07
C VAL A 24 5.34 -27.86 -21.72
N ALA A 25 4.82 -28.93 -21.16
CA ALA A 25 4.19 -28.93 -19.84
C ALA A 25 5.18 -28.55 -18.74
N LEU A 26 6.41 -29.08 -18.75
CA LEU A 26 7.47 -28.73 -17.80
C LEU A 26 7.88 -27.26 -17.93
N ALA A 27 7.97 -26.74 -19.16
CA ALA A 27 8.29 -25.33 -19.40
C ALA A 27 7.19 -24.40 -18.87
N ILE A 28 5.91 -24.75 -19.06
CA ILE A 28 4.75 -24.00 -18.54
C ILE A 28 4.77 -24.02 -17.00
N VAL A 29 4.98 -25.18 -16.39
CA VAL A 29 5.05 -25.29 -14.92
C VAL A 29 6.23 -24.47 -14.38
N GLY A 30 7.40 -24.54 -15.01
CA GLY A 30 8.55 -23.72 -14.64
C GLY A 30 8.26 -22.23 -14.74
N ALA A 31 7.63 -21.77 -15.82
CA ALA A 31 7.24 -20.38 -15.99
C ALA A 31 6.21 -19.92 -14.93
N LEU A 32 5.24 -20.76 -14.58
CA LEU A 32 4.26 -20.47 -13.53
C LEU A 32 4.92 -20.35 -12.15
N LEU A 33 5.83 -21.24 -11.81
CA LEU A 33 6.56 -21.21 -10.53
C LEU A 33 7.42 -19.95 -10.40
N THR A 34 8.12 -19.55 -11.47
CA THR A 34 8.93 -18.30 -11.46
C THR A 34 8.05 -17.06 -11.34
N PHE A 35 6.89 -17.04 -11.99
CA PHE A 35 5.96 -15.94 -11.92
C PHE A 35 5.31 -15.79 -10.53
N VAL A 36 4.94 -16.89 -9.89
CA VAL A 36 4.42 -16.89 -8.50
C VAL A 36 5.51 -16.43 -7.53
N GLY A 37 6.74 -16.92 -7.68
CA GLY A 37 7.86 -16.49 -6.86
C GLY A 37 8.16 -14.99 -6.99
N ALA A 38 8.16 -14.46 -8.20
CA ALA A 38 8.38 -13.04 -8.46
C ALA A 38 7.29 -12.16 -7.83
N ARG A 39 6.02 -12.60 -7.90
CA ARG A 39 4.91 -11.86 -7.24
C ARG A 39 5.01 -11.87 -5.72
N ALA A 40 5.37 -12.99 -5.12
CA ALA A 40 5.56 -13.10 -3.68
C ALA A 40 6.72 -12.20 -3.20
N GLN A 41 7.83 -12.19 -3.94
CA GLN A 41 8.98 -11.33 -3.65
C GLN A 41 8.62 -9.84 -3.79
N GLN A 42 7.89 -9.46 -4.84
CA GLN A 42 7.42 -8.07 -5.02
C GLN A 42 6.52 -7.65 -3.86
N LYS A 43 5.57 -8.50 -3.46
CA LYS A 43 4.70 -8.21 -2.32
C LYS A 43 5.49 -7.99 -1.04
N ALA A 44 6.45 -8.86 -0.71
CA ALA A 44 7.29 -8.72 0.49
C ALA A 44 8.10 -7.40 0.47
N THR A 45 8.61 -7.01 -0.70
CA THR A 45 9.33 -5.75 -0.89
C THR A 45 8.41 -4.55 -0.71
N ASP A 46 7.19 -4.61 -1.27
CA ASP A 46 6.20 -3.56 -1.11
C ASP A 46 5.77 -3.44 0.37
N ASP A 47 5.46 -4.53 1.04
CA ASP A 47 5.08 -4.54 2.46
C ASP A 47 6.17 -3.89 3.33
N ALA A 48 7.45 -4.21 3.12
CA ALA A 48 8.57 -3.60 3.85
C ALA A 48 8.75 -2.11 3.53
N THR A 49 8.58 -1.74 2.26
CA THR A 49 8.68 -0.33 1.80
C THR A 49 7.58 0.52 2.43
N PHE A 50 6.34 0.04 2.38
CA PHE A 50 5.19 0.77 2.91
C PHE A 50 5.15 0.77 4.43
N ARG A 51 5.70 -0.24 5.11
CA ARG A 51 5.90 -0.20 6.57
C ARG A 51 6.81 0.96 6.95
N LYS A 52 7.97 1.09 6.32
CA LYS A 52 8.89 2.21 6.56
C LYS A 52 8.26 3.57 6.23
N LEU A 53 7.49 3.62 5.14
CA LEU A 53 6.82 4.85 4.71
C LEU A 53 5.81 5.31 5.75
N ILE A 54 4.93 4.43 6.24
CA ILE A 54 3.90 4.78 7.21
C ILE A 54 4.50 5.10 8.59
N ASP A 55 5.54 4.39 9.00
CA ASP A 55 6.24 4.69 10.26
C ASP A 55 6.89 6.08 10.19
N SER A 56 7.49 6.45 9.04
CA SER A 56 8.06 7.79 8.81
C SER A 56 6.99 8.88 8.75
N TYR A 57 5.83 8.59 8.17
CA TYR A 57 4.66 9.45 8.15
C TYR A 57 4.15 9.72 9.58
N CYS A 58 3.96 8.67 10.37
CA CYS A 58 3.54 8.80 11.77
C CYS A 58 4.55 9.60 12.61
N ALA A 59 5.85 9.33 12.42
CA ALA A 59 6.91 10.08 13.10
C ALA A 59 6.90 11.58 12.74
N ALA A 60 6.60 11.92 11.47
CA ALA A 60 6.51 13.31 11.04
C ALA A 60 5.33 14.04 11.70
N TRP A 61 4.14 13.43 11.75
CA TRP A 61 2.98 13.99 12.45
C TRP A 61 3.20 14.10 13.96
N SER A 62 3.96 13.17 14.55
CA SER A 62 4.29 13.19 15.98
C SER A 62 5.26 14.32 16.38
N THR A 63 5.76 15.09 15.42
CA THR A 63 6.55 16.31 15.74
C THR A 63 5.70 17.47 16.27
N GLY A 64 4.37 17.42 16.11
CA GLY A 64 3.47 18.53 16.44
C GLY A 64 3.58 19.73 15.49
N ASN A 65 4.18 19.54 14.31
CA ASN A 65 4.34 20.58 13.29
C ASN A 65 3.86 20.05 11.93
N ALA A 66 2.85 20.70 11.33
CA ALA A 66 2.26 20.30 10.06
C ALA A 66 3.22 20.42 8.86
N ASP A 67 4.32 21.14 8.96
CA ASP A 67 5.35 21.20 7.93
C ASP A 67 6.12 19.88 7.79
N ALA A 68 6.30 19.14 8.88
CA ALA A 68 7.09 17.91 8.86
C ALA A 68 6.52 16.80 7.97
N PRO A 69 5.19 16.51 7.96
CA PRO A 69 4.58 15.55 7.05
C PRO A 69 4.37 16.08 5.63
N ALA A 70 4.57 17.38 5.33
CA ALA A 70 4.32 18.01 4.03
C ALA A 70 5.00 17.31 2.84
N LYS A 71 6.13 16.64 3.08
CA LYS A 71 6.87 15.89 2.06
C LYS A 71 6.16 14.64 1.57
N PHE A 72 5.19 14.14 2.33
CA PHE A 72 4.41 12.96 1.96
C PHE A 72 3.20 13.30 1.09
N TYR A 73 2.72 14.54 1.11
CA TYR A 73 1.48 14.94 0.46
C TYR A 73 1.69 15.50 -0.94
N ALA A 74 0.81 15.12 -1.84
CA ALA A 74 0.61 15.80 -3.10
C ALA A 74 -0.01 17.19 -2.84
N LYS A 75 0.31 18.17 -3.70
CA LYS A 75 -0.06 19.58 -3.47
C LYS A 75 -0.88 20.18 -4.61
N GLU A 76 -1.25 19.40 -5.60
CA GLU A 76 -2.14 19.83 -6.68
C GLU A 76 -3.56 20.08 -6.15
N GLU A 77 -4.28 20.91 -6.87
CA GLU A 77 -5.68 21.22 -6.58
C GLU A 77 -6.60 20.01 -6.84
N GLY A 78 -7.75 20.00 -6.19
CA GLY A 78 -8.79 18.98 -6.38
C GLY A 78 -8.56 17.68 -5.60
N LEU A 79 -7.53 17.62 -4.75
CA LEU A 79 -7.35 16.51 -3.82
C LEU A 79 -8.25 16.68 -2.61
N VAL A 80 -8.75 15.58 -2.07
CA VAL A 80 -9.60 15.56 -0.89
C VAL A 80 -8.95 14.68 0.18
N PHE A 81 -8.92 15.21 1.41
CA PHE A 81 -8.46 14.50 2.60
C PHE A 81 -9.60 14.49 3.63
N TYR A 82 -9.93 13.30 4.14
CA TYR A 82 -10.89 13.14 5.22
C TYR A 82 -10.15 12.91 6.53
N ASP A 83 -10.53 13.66 7.54
CA ASP A 83 -9.97 13.55 8.88
C ASP A 83 -11.09 13.40 9.92
N VAL A 84 -10.72 13.19 11.16
CA VAL A 84 -11.66 13.05 12.29
C VAL A 84 -12.49 14.31 12.46
N ALA A 85 -11.90 15.48 12.27
CA ALA A 85 -12.54 16.79 12.25
C ALA A 85 -11.61 17.81 11.56
N PRO A 86 -12.13 18.69 10.71
CA PRO A 86 -13.48 18.75 10.16
C PRO A 86 -13.77 17.58 9.18
N PHE A 87 -14.98 17.57 8.61
CA PHE A 87 -15.43 16.49 7.72
C PHE A 87 -14.52 16.25 6.51
N SER A 88 -13.95 17.31 5.90
CA SER A 88 -13.05 17.19 4.75
C SER A 88 -12.21 18.45 4.55
N TYR A 89 -11.05 18.23 3.90
CA TYR A 89 -10.19 19.28 3.34
C TYR A 89 -10.08 19.07 1.83
N HIS A 90 -10.03 20.14 1.06
CA HIS A 90 -10.06 20.11 -0.42
C HIS A 90 -8.73 20.48 -1.06
N SER A 91 -7.68 20.63 -0.25
CA SER A 91 -6.30 20.85 -0.70
C SER A 91 -5.32 20.52 0.43
N TRP A 92 -4.05 20.34 0.07
CA TRP A 92 -2.99 20.23 1.08
C TRP A 92 -2.91 21.47 1.96
N LYS A 93 -3.10 22.65 1.36
CA LYS A 93 -3.02 23.92 2.13
C LYS A 93 -4.10 23.98 3.21
N GLU A 94 -5.34 23.65 2.85
CA GLU A 94 -6.43 23.61 3.83
C GLU A 94 -6.16 22.58 4.94
N TYR A 95 -5.66 21.39 4.55
CA TYR A 95 -5.35 20.35 5.50
C TYR A 95 -4.23 20.76 6.46
N HIS A 96 -3.13 21.28 5.93
CA HIS A 96 -2.01 21.79 6.70
C HIS A 96 -2.43 22.86 7.71
N ASP A 97 -3.11 23.90 7.22
CA ASP A 97 -3.50 25.04 8.05
C ASP A 97 -4.57 24.64 9.07
N GLY A 98 -5.51 23.79 8.67
CA GLY A 98 -6.58 23.30 9.54
C GLY A 98 -6.04 22.43 10.66
N VAL A 99 -5.25 21.41 10.36
CA VAL A 99 -4.65 20.53 11.38
C VAL A 99 -3.72 21.31 12.29
N GLN A 100 -2.91 22.24 11.74
CA GLN A 100 -2.03 23.07 12.56
C GLN A 100 -2.84 23.85 13.58
N LYS A 101 -3.88 24.55 13.15
CA LYS A 101 -4.69 25.45 13.99
C LYS A 101 -5.62 24.70 14.94
N GLU A 102 -6.36 23.71 14.43
CA GLU A 102 -7.46 23.07 15.16
C GLU A 102 -6.97 21.97 16.10
N PHE A 103 -5.76 21.41 15.83
CA PHE A 103 -5.28 20.25 16.54
C PHE A 103 -3.88 20.45 17.16
N LEU A 104 -2.87 20.84 16.36
CA LEU A 104 -1.48 20.87 16.83
C LEU A 104 -1.18 22.03 17.78
N GLU A 105 -1.78 23.23 17.56
CA GLU A 105 -1.53 24.41 18.40
C GLU A 105 -1.97 24.21 19.86
N GLY A 106 -2.98 23.38 20.10
CA GLY A 106 -3.47 23.06 21.43
C GLY A 106 -2.65 22.01 22.18
N ALA A 107 -1.86 21.23 21.45
CA ALA A 107 -1.10 20.12 21.98
C ALA A 107 0.26 20.52 22.53
N SER A 108 0.68 19.87 23.62
CA SER A 108 2.05 19.89 24.13
C SER A 108 2.84 18.66 23.69
N GLU A 109 2.16 17.56 23.38
CA GLU A 109 2.75 16.34 22.86
C GLU A 109 1.74 15.62 21.96
N ILE A 110 2.23 15.10 20.84
CA ILE A 110 1.45 14.24 19.91
C ILE A 110 2.26 13.00 19.62
N LYS A 111 1.61 11.85 19.65
CA LYS A 111 2.20 10.58 19.27
C LYS A 111 1.22 9.79 18.41
N LEU A 112 1.52 9.72 17.12
CA LEU A 112 0.80 8.88 16.17
C LEU A 112 1.60 7.59 15.92
N THR A 113 0.95 6.45 15.99
CA THR A 113 1.60 5.13 15.84
C THR A 113 0.77 4.24 14.93
N ALA A 114 1.40 3.67 13.90
CA ALA A 114 0.74 2.69 13.04
C ALA A 114 0.78 1.29 13.67
N GLY A 115 -0.35 0.62 13.71
CA GLY A 115 -0.49 -0.74 14.18
C GLY A 115 0.24 -1.75 13.29
N LYS A 116 0.34 -3.00 13.74
CA LYS A 116 1.04 -4.08 13.04
C LYS A 116 0.29 -4.59 11.80
N ASP A 117 -1.03 -4.44 11.79
CA ASP A 117 -1.92 -4.99 10.74
C ASP A 117 -2.01 -4.07 9.51
N LEU A 118 -0.86 -3.69 8.97
CA LEU A 118 -0.77 -2.96 7.71
C LEU A 118 -1.11 -3.88 6.54
N LYS A 119 -2.08 -3.49 5.73
CA LYS A 119 -2.41 -4.15 4.46
C LYS A 119 -2.05 -3.21 3.31
N VAL A 120 -1.25 -3.71 2.38
CA VAL A 120 -0.80 -2.97 1.20
C VAL A 120 -1.24 -3.69 -0.06
N ASN A 121 -1.81 -2.93 -0.99
CA ASN A 121 -2.11 -3.37 -2.34
C ASN A 121 -1.50 -2.37 -3.32
N ARG A 122 -0.74 -2.87 -4.30
CA ARG A 122 -0.10 -2.04 -5.32
C ARG A 122 -0.51 -2.48 -6.72
N ARG A 123 -0.77 -1.51 -7.59
CA ARG A 123 -0.98 -1.69 -9.03
C ARG A 123 -0.18 -0.64 -9.80
N GLY A 124 0.97 -1.07 -10.33
CA GLY A 124 1.86 -0.16 -11.04
C GLY A 124 2.39 0.96 -10.15
N MET A 125 2.00 2.18 -10.47
CA MET A 125 2.41 3.40 -9.76
C MET A 125 1.42 3.85 -8.67
N ILE A 126 0.32 3.13 -8.46
CA ILE A 126 -0.65 3.40 -7.40
C ILE A 126 -0.58 2.31 -6.35
N ALA A 127 -0.61 2.71 -5.10
CA ALA A 127 -0.79 1.82 -3.97
C ALA A 127 -1.87 2.36 -3.04
N TRP A 128 -2.62 1.47 -2.41
CA TRP A 128 -3.47 1.83 -1.29
C TRP A 128 -3.14 0.95 -0.11
N MET A 129 -3.22 1.56 1.06
CA MET A 129 -2.97 0.86 2.31
C MET A 129 -4.06 1.15 3.33
N THR A 130 -4.29 0.18 4.20
CA THR A 130 -5.11 0.34 5.40
C THR A 130 -4.33 -0.12 6.62
N VAL A 131 -4.44 0.61 7.71
CA VAL A 131 -3.80 0.25 8.98
C VAL A 131 -4.57 0.88 10.14
N PRO A 132 -4.82 0.15 11.26
CA PRO A 132 -5.23 0.78 12.49
C PRO A 132 -4.10 1.68 13.01
N MET A 133 -4.44 2.86 13.50
CA MET A 133 -3.48 3.76 14.13
C MET A 133 -3.94 4.11 15.55
N HIS A 134 -2.98 4.38 16.40
CA HIS A 134 -3.22 4.91 17.74
C HIS A 134 -2.66 6.33 17.81
N LEU A 135 -3.49 7.26 18.24
CA LEU A 135 -3.12 8.64 18.46
C LEU A 135 -3.22 8.95 19.96
N MET A 136 -2.14 9.43 20.54
CA MET A 136 -2.10 10.05 21.85
C MET A 136 -1.81 11.53 21.68
N GLU A 137 -2.66 12.37 22.25
CA GLU A 137 -2.48 13.81 22.34
C GLU A 137 -2.45 14.22 23.80
N LYS A 138 -1.48 15.02 24.16
CA LYS A 138 -1.44 15.72 25.44
C LYS A 138 -1.59 17.22 25.20
N SER A 139 -2.66 17.80 25.68
CA SER A 139 -2.92 19.23 25.57
C SER A 139 -2.03 20.07 26.51
N LYS A 140 -1.94 21.36 26.25
CA LYS A 140 -1.12 22.29 27.06
C LYS A 140 -1.61 22.43 28.52
N ASP A 141 -2.89 22.15 28.78
CA ASP A 141 -3.45 22.11 30.12
C ASP A 141 -3.19 20.77 30.86
N GLY A 142 -2.49 19.84 30.22
CA GLY A 142 -2.04 18.58 30.79
C GLY A 142 -3.01 17.41 30.61
N LYS A 143 -4.17 17.60 29.99
CA LYS A 143 -5.11 16.52 29.68
C LYS A 143 -4.55 15.62 28.59
N THR A 144 -4.63 14.30 28.76
CA THR A 144 -4.29 13.32 27.72
C THR A 144 -5.56 12.73 27.11
N THR A 145 -5.59 12.67 25.81
CA THR A 145 -6.63 12.01 25.01
C THR A 145 -5.99 10.94 24.13
N GLU A 146 -6.62 9.78 24.08
CA GLU A 146 -6.19 8.67 23.22
C GLU A 146 -7.32 8.26 22.28
N MET A 147 -6.98 7.97 21.03
CA MET A 147 -7.94 7.58 20.00
C MET A 147 -7.39 6.44 19.15
N GLU A 148 -8.26 5.45 18.92
CA GLU A 148 -8.04 4.44 17.89
C GLU A 148 -8.59 4.96 16.56
N LEU A 149 -7.76 4.93 15.53
CA LEU A 149 -8.06 5.45 14.21
C LEU A 149 -8.05 4.35 13.17
N ARG A 150 -8.92 4.47 12.18
CA ARG A 150 -8.84 3.75 10.92
C ARG A 150 -8.18 4.65 9.90
N TYR A 151 -7.07 4.20 9.36
CA TYR A 151 -6.37 4.91 8.28
C TYR A 151 -6.53 4.16 6.97
N THR A 152 -6.88 4.90 5.93
CA THR A 152 -6.78 4.49 4.52
C THR A 152 -6.02 5.56 3.77
N GLY A 153 -4.95 5.19 3.07
CA GLY A 153 -4.17 6.11 2.24
C GLY A 153 -4.01 5.59 0.82
N ILE A 154 -4.19 6.47 -0.17
CA ILE A 154 -3.88 6.22 -1.58
C ILE A 154 -2.61 6.98 -1.92
N TRP A 155 -1.61 6.23 -2.39
CA TRP A 155 -0.27 6.71 -2.67
C TRP A 155 0.06 6.54 -4.14
N GLU A 156 0.66 7.55 -4.73
CA GLU A 156 1.15 7.56 -6.11
C GLU A 156 2.68 7.58 -6.12
N LYS A 157 3.29 6.74 -6.97
CA LYS A 157 4.73 6.72 -7.19
C LYS A 157 5.13 7.85 -8.12
N ARG A 158 5.91 8.82 -7.64
CA ARG A 158 6.45 9.95 -8.40
C ARG A 158 7.97 9.92 -8.34
N GLY A 159 8.60 9.49 -9.41
CA GLY A 159 10.04 9.25 -9.44
C GLY A 159 10.47 8.23 -8.38
N ALA A 160 11.35 8.62 -7.47
CA ALA A 160 11.81 7.76 -6.37
C ALA A 160 10.82 7.70 -5.18
N ASN A 161 9.89 8.65 -5.08
CA ASN A 161 9.05 8.85 -3.90
C ASN A 161 7.64 8.28 -4.07
N TRP A 162 7.01 7.96 -2.95
CA TRP A 162 5.58 7.75 -2.84
C TRP A 162 4.95 9.01 -2.25
N VAL A 163 3.89 9.52 -2.88
CA VAL A 163 3.19 10.74 -2.50
C VAL A 163 1.73 10.41 -2.23
N LEU A 164 1.21 10.88 -1.11
CA LEU A 164 -0.17 10.68 -0.68
C LEU A 164 -1.09 11.60 -1.47
N VAL A 165 -2.04 11.02 -2.20
CA VAL A 165 -3.01 11.74 -3.03
C VAL A 165 -4.41 11.73 -2.42
N HIS A 166 -4.67 10.86 -1.48
CA HIS A 166 -5.90 10.81 -0.70
C HIS A 166 -5.64 10.08 0.61
N GLU A 167 -6.27 10.55 1.69
CA GLU A 167 -6.34 9.80 2.94
C GLU A 167 -7.71 9.93 3.59
N HIS A 168 -8.01 8.96 4.40
CA HIS A 168 -9.18 8.94 5.27
C HIS A 168 -8.77 8.42 6.64
N LEU A 169 -8.91 9.29 7.64
CA LEU A 169 -8.86 8.93 9.05
C LEU A 169 -10.27 8.98 9.63
N SER A 170 -10.61 8.02 10.45
CA SER A 170 -11.88 8.00 11.19
C SER A 170 -11.75 7.23 12.49
N THR A 171 -12.57 7.60 13.46
CA THR A 171 -12.75 6.82 14.70
C THR A 171 -13.88 5.82 14.55
N PRO A 172 -13.90 4.70 15.31
CA PRO A 172 -15.10 3.90 15.51
C PRO A 172 -16.23 4.76 16.09
N ALA A 173 -17.48 4.44 15.73
CA ALA A 173 -18.62 5.06 16.40
C ALA A 173 -18.62 4.69 17.88
N ALA A 174 -19.05 5.62 18.74
CA ALA A 174 -19.17 5.35 20.16
C ALA A 174 -20.12 4.16 20.40
N GLY A 175 -19.66 3.13 21.11
CA GLY A 175 -20.47 1.93 21.44
C GLY A 175 -20.44 0.81 20.39
N SER A 176 -19.52 0.85 19.42
CA SER A 176 -19.28 -0.27 18.46
C SER A 176 -18.20 -1.22 18.95
#